data_68c9ce471ed44cfd56ac3a7c60fb652a
#
_entry.id   68c9ce471ed44cfd56ac3a7c60fb652a
#
_cell.length_a   1.000
_cell.length_b   1.000
_cell.length_c   1.000
_cell.angle_alpha   90.00
_cell.angle_beta   90.00
_cell.angle_gamma   90.00
#
_symmetry.space_group_name_H-M   'P 1'
#
loop_
_entity.id
_entity.type
_entity.pdbx_description
1 polymer ?
#
loop_
_entity_poly.entity_id
_entity_poly.type
_entity_poly.pdbx_seq_one_letter_code
_entity_poly.pdbx_strand_id
1 'polypeptide(L)'
;QPDAMNVAYGGILNSNRLQINIGVRHKTSDNIKLRNAFTVGIADEEHLAAADYVGIVSGHDEKNKMEKSGFKLTKSNFVDAPFIEDLPIVLECKVEEINQYDQTLRIVAEIVNASVDDKILDENGNIDPEKLNAISYDPCNHYYLKLAQKVGTAFSDGNQLK
;
A
#
# COMPACT_ATOMS: atom_id res chain seq x y z
N GLN A 1 5.14 9.26 -16.39
CA GLN A 1 6.19 8.51 -15.72
C GLN A 1 5.64 7.87 -14.45
N PRO A 2 5.88 6.57 -14.20
CA PRO A 2 5.51 5.89 -12.96
C PRO A 2 6.12 6.58 -11.74
N ASP A 3 5.41 6.51 -10.61
CA ASP A 3 5.87 6.99 -9.31
C ASP A 3 5.23 6.17 -8.21
N ALA A 4 5.91 6.01 -7.09
CA ALA A 4 5.40 5.41 -5.86
C ALA A 4 5.72 6.32 -4.66
N MET A 5 4.92 6.20 -3.62
CA MET A 5 5.11 6.90 -2.35
C MET A 5 4.56 6.08 -1.20
N ASN A 6 4.97 6.38 0.01
CA ASN A 6 4.36 5.78 1.20
C ASN A 6 3.00 6.41 1.48
N VAL A 7 2.07 5.58 1.93
CA VAL A 7 0.77 6.02 2.44
C VAL A 7 0.74 5.76 3.95
N ALA A 8 0.90 6.82 4.75
CA ALA A 8 0.84 6.74 6.20
C ALA A 8 -0.61 6.70 6.74
N TYR A 9 -1.55 7.24 5.98
CA TYR A 9 -2.94 7.40 6.41
C TYR A 9 -3.89 6.80 5.37
N GLY A 10 -4.51 5.69 5.71
CA GLY A 10 -5.45 5.00 4.85
C GLY A 10 -6.01 3.75 5.51
N GLY A 11 -6.89 3.07 4.82
CA GLY A 11 -7.47 1.82 5.32
C GLY A 11 -8.58 1.29 4.44
N ILE A 12 -9.00 0.06 4.75
CA ILE A 12 -10.14 -0.60 4.13
C ILE A 12 -11.43 0.03 4.64
N LEU A 13 -12.32 0.43 3.75
CA LEU A 13 -13.65 0.96 4.07
C LEU A 13 -14.71 -0.13 4.20
N ASN A 14 -14.63 -1.13 3.32
CA ASN A 14 -15.54 -2.29 3.30
C ASN A 14 -14.89 -3.45 2.52
N SER A 15 -15.67 -4.45 2.12
CA SER A 15 -15.15 -5.67 1.47
C SER A 15 -14.33 -5.44 0.19
N ASN A 16 -14.59 -4.36 -0.55
CA ASN A 16 -13.94 -4.08 -1.83
C ASN A 16 -13.56 -2.60 -2.04
N ARG A 17 -13.52 -1.80 -0.97
CA ARG A 17 -13.13 -0.38 -1.05
C ARG A 17 -12.08 -0.02 -0.04
N LEU A 18 -11.18 0.83 -0.44
CA LEU A 18 -10.20 1.44 0.44
C LEU A 18 -10.21 2.96 0.31
N GLN A 19 -9.65 3.61 1.30
CA GLN A 19 -9.40 5.05 1.30
C GLN A 19 -7.93 5.31 1.59
N ILE A 20 -7.34 6.26 0.85
CA ILE A 20 -6.02 6.81 1.15
C ILE A 20 -6.09 8.33 1.29
N ASN A 21 -5.21 8.87 2.13
CA ASN A 21 -5.02 10.31 2.28
C ASN A 21 -3.58 10.64 1.93
N ILE A 22 -3.38 11.45 0.90
CA ILE A 22 -2.05 11.81 0.38
C ILE A 22 -1.97 13.32 0.12
N GLY A 23 -0.75 13.88 0.17
CA GLY A 23 -0.55 15.29 -0.11
C GLY A 23 -0.80 15.66 -1.58
N VAL A 24 -1.39 16.83 -1.84
CA VAL A 24 -1.73 17.30 -3.20
C VAL A 24 -0.50 17.48 -4.10
N ARG A 25 0.68 17.70 -3.51
CA ARG A 25 1.91 18.05 -4.25
C ARG A 25 2.78 16.86 -4.65
N HIS A 26 2.32 15.64 -4.40
CA HIS A 26 3.08 14.46 -4.81
C HIS A 26 2.88 14.14 -6.29
N LYS A 27 3.93 13.64 -6.94
CA LYS A 27 3.84 13.12 -8.32
C LYS A 27 2.82 12.01 -8.46
N THR A 28 2.72 11.15 -7.45
CA THR A 28 1.68 10.10 -7.35
C THR A 28 0.28 10.71 -7.39
N SER A 29 0.04 11.84 -6.70
CA SER A 29 -1.26 12.53 -6.71
C SER A 29 -1.65 13.02 -8.09
N ASP A 30 -0.69 13.56 -8.84
CA ASP A 30 -0.92 13.98 -10.24
C ASP A 30 -1.23 12.78 -11.13
N ASN A 31 -0.48 11.69 -10.96
CA ASN A 31 -0.70 10.46 -11.72
C ASN A 31 -2.09 9.87 -11.45
N ILE A 32 -2.52 9.81 -10.19
CA ILE A 32 -3.85 9.31 -9.81
C ILE A 32 -4.96 10.16 -10.40
N LYS A 33 -4.86 11.49 -10.32
CA LYS A 33 -5.84 12.40 -10.94
C LYS A 33 -5.95 12.21 -12.46
N LEU A 34 -4.80 11.93 -13.11
CA LEU A 34 -4.76 11.76 -14.56
C LEU A 34 -5.31 10.39 -15.00
N ARG A 35 -5.03 9.33 -14.23
CA ARG A 35 -5.31 7.94 -14.62
C ARG A 35 -6.57 7.37 -14.00
N ASN A 36 -7.09 7.99 -12.94
CA ASN A 36 -8.19 7.47 -12.12
C ASN A 36 -7.93 6.04 -11.60
N ALA A 37 -6.67 5.72 -11.36
CA ALA A 37 -6.23 4.40 -10.94
C ALA A 37 -4.91 4.48 -10.17
N PHE A 38 -4.70 3.50 -9.28
CA PHE A 38 -3.44 3.29 -8.58
C PHE A 38 -3.36 1.86 -8.06
N THR A 39 -2.17 1.45 -7.62
CA THR A 39 -1.98 0.20 -6.88
C THR A 39 -1.49 0.50 -5.47
N VAL A 40 -1.81 -0.38 -4.52
CA VAL A 40 -1.34 -0.33 -3.14
C VAL A 40 -0.58 -1.61 -2.84
N GLY A 41 0.73 -1.50 -2.63
CA GLY A 41 1.57 -2.61 -2.19
C GLY A 41 1.70 -2.61 -0.66
N ILE A 42 1.63 -3.77 -0.04
CA ILE A 42 1.94 -3.95 1.38
C ILE A 42 3.44 -4.18 1.51
N ALA A 43 4.13 -3.23 2.13
CA ALA A 43 5.57 -3.35 2.36
C ALA A 43 5.86 -4.31 3.51
N ASP A 44 6.95 -5.06 3.36
CA ASP A 44 7.50 -6.00 4.33
C ASP A 44 8.88 -5.54 4.82
N GLU A 45 9.44 -6.30 5.76
CA GLU A 45 10.76 -6.02 6.32
C GLU A 45 11.88 -6.10 5.27
N GLU A 46 11.77 -7.00 4.28
CA GLU A 46 12.78 -7.17 3.23
C GLU A 46 12.91 -5.93 2.35
N HIS A 47 11.77 -5.31 2.03
CA HIS A 47 11.71 -4.15 1.13
C HIS A 47 11.66 -2.80 1.85
N LEU A 48 11.93 -2.75 3.17
CA LEU A 48 11.83 -1.55 3.99
C LEU A 48 12.64 -0.38 3.41
N ALA A 49 13.90 -0.58 3.04
CA ALA A 49 14.75 0.50 2.54
C ALA A 49 14.22 1.08 1.22
N ALA A 50 13.74 0.25 0.30
CA ALA A 50 13.15 0.69 -0.96
C ALA A 50 11.81 1.42 -0.73
N ALA A 51 10.98 0.90 0.19
CA ALA A 51 9.72 1.53 0.57
C ALA A 51 9.94 2.89 1.24
N ASP A 52 10.91 3.01 2.15
CA ASP A 52 11.24 4.29 2.77
C ASP A 52 11.78 5.29 1.73
N TYR A 53 12.68 4.85 0.85
CA TYR A 53 13.24 5.69 -0.21
C TYR A 53 12.16 6.33 -1.08
N VAL A 54 11.16 5.58 -1.52
CA VAL A 54 10.07 6.15 -2.34
C VAL A 54 9.17 7.08 -1.54
N GLY A 55 9.19 7.01 -0.22
CA GLY A 55 8.48 7.93 0.66
C GLY A 55 9.17 9.27 0.84
N ILE A 56 10.52 9.30 0.91
CA ILE A 56 11.29 10.51 1.19
C ILE A 56 11.71 11.28 -0.06
N VAL A 57 11.75 10.63 -1.23
CA VAL A 57 12.18 11.26 -2.49
C VAL A 57 10.97 11.70 -3.32
N SER A 58 10.98 12.95 -3.79
CA SER A 58 9.93 13.44 -4.70
C SER A 58 10.14 12.95 -6.13
N GLY A 59 9.09 12.38 -6.74
CA GLY A 59 9.09 12.01 -8.16
C GLY A 59 9.06 13.23 -9.12
N HIS A 60 8.87 14.44 -8.61
CA HIS A 60 9.04 15.67 -9.37
C HIS A 60 10.51 16.07 -9.50
N ASP A 61 11.32 15.80 -8.47
CA ASP A 61 12.72 16.20 -8.40
C ASP A 61 13.66 15.12 -8.94
N GLU A 62 13.34 13.83 -8.70
CA GLU A 62 14.16 12.69 -9.12
C GLU A 62 13.43 11.88 -10.22
N LYS A 63 13.89 12.05 -11.45
CA LYS A 63 13.32 11.35 -12.61
C LYS A 63 13.56 9.84 -12.60
N ASN A 64 14.68 9.41 -12.00
CA ASN A 64 15.04 7.99 -11.93
C ASN A 64 14.65 7.36 -10.58
N LYS A 65 13.71 7.98 -9.85
CA LYS A 65 13.27 7.54 -8.53
C LYS A 65 12.92 6.05 -8.46
N MET A 66 12.11 5.56 -9.40
CA MET A 66 11.71 4.16 -9.40
C MET A 66 12.86 3.21 -9.73
N GLU A 67 13.76 3.58 -10.63
CA GLU A 67 14.98 2.80 -10.93
C GLU A 67 15.89 2.74 -9.69
N LYS A 68 16.11 3.87 -9.03
CA LYS A 68 16.96 3.96 -7.83
C LYS A 68 16.38 3.22 -6.62
N SER A 69 15.06 3.08 -6.53
CA SER A 69 14.43 2.30 -5.47
C SER A 69 14.73 0.80 -5.58
N GLY A 70 15.06 0.33 -6.78
CA GLY A 70 15.27 -1.08 -7.08
C GLY A 70 13.98 -1.87 -7.29
N PHE A 71 12.81 -1.28 -7.08
CA PHE A 71 11.52 -1.94 -7.33
C PHE A 71 11.31 -2.26 -8.80
N LYS A 72 10.89 -3.48 -9.07
CA LYS A 72 10.49 -3.94 -10.40
C LYS A 72 9.05 -3.55 -10.66
N LEU A 73 8.86 -2.82 -11.75
CA LEU A 73 7.54 -2.38 -12.18
C LEU A 73 7.08 -3.17 -13.39
N THR A 74 5.84 -3.63 -13.34
CA THR A 74 5.12 -4.13 -14.52
C THR A 74 3.83 -3.37 -14.70
N LYS A 75 3.19 -3.53 -15.84
CA LYS A 75 1.88 -2.91 -16.09
C LYS A 75 0.78 -3.78 -15.47
N SER A 76 -0.12 -3.17 -14.71
CA SER A 76 -1.34 -3.86 -14.27
C SER A 76 -2.21 -4.26 -15.49
N ASN A 77 -2.84 -5.42 -15.41
CA ASN A 77 -3.84 -5.88 -16.38
C ASN A 77 -5.26 -5.39 -16.06
N PHE A 78 -5.48 -4.84 -14.88
CA PHE A 78 -6.81 -4.49 -14.36
C PHE A 78 -7.03 -2.97 -14.30
N VAL A 79 -5.95 -2.19 -14.12
CA VAL A 79 -6.02 -0.73 -13.97
C VAL A 79 -4.88 -0.04 -14.71
N ASP A 80 -5.04 1.22 -15.09
CA ASP A 80 -3.99 2.02 -15.74
C ASP A 80 -2.98 2.58 -14.71
N ALA A 81 -2.32 1.67 -14.00
CA ALA A 81 -1.30 1.97 -13.00
C ALA A 81 -0.17 0.94 -13.03
N PRO A 82 1.03 1.27 -12.53
CA PRO A 82 2.10 0.30 -12.37
C PRO A 82 1.80 -0.66 -11.21
N PHE A 83 2.32 -1.87 -11.33
CA PHE A 83 2.31 -2.92 -10.33
C PHE A 83 3.75 -3.14 -9.85
N ILE A 84 4.00 -3.12 -8.55
CA ILE A 84 5.32 -3.43 -7.96
C ILE A 84 5.38 -4.94 -7.68
N GLU A 85 6.20 -5.66 -8.47
CA GLU A 85 6.29 -7.12 -8.42
C GLU A 85 6.91 -7.65 -7.12
N ASP A 86 7.78 -6.85 -6.51
CA ASP A 86 8.54 -7.28 -5.33
C ASP A 86 7.70 -7.30 -4.05
N LEU A 87 6.55 -6.60 -4.03
CA LEU A 87 5.72 -6.53 -2.82
C LEU A 87 4.77 -7.73 -2.70
N PRO A 88 4.71 -8.36 -1.51
CA PRO A 88 4.02 -9.64 -1.33
C PRO A 88 2.51 -9.59 -1.48
N ILE A 89 1.89 -8.43 -1.30
CA ILE A 89 0.46 -8.18 -1.55
C ILE A 89 0.34 -6.88 -2.32
N VAL A 90 -0.40 -6.90 -3.43
CA VAL A 90 -0.72 -5.69 -4.19
C VAL A 90 -2.21 -5.65 -4.50
N LEU A 91 -2.84 -4.52 -4.13
CA LEU A 91 -4.24 -4.21 -4.45
C LEU A 91 -4.26 -3.28 -5.67
N GLU A 92 -5.09 -3.59 -6.65
CA GLU A 92 -5.26 -2.80 -7.87
C GLU A 92 -6.59 -2.04 -7.78
N CYS A 93 -6.51 -0.71 -7.83
CA CYS A 93 -7.58 0.16 -7.39
C CYS A 93 -8.03 1.12 -8.49
N LYS A 94 -9.35 1.20 -8.70
CA LYS A 94 -10.01 2.19 -9.55
C LYS A 94 -10.63 3.28 -8.71
N VAL A 95 -10.28 4.52 -8.99
CA VAL A 95 -10.75 5.69 -8.23
C VAL A 95 -12.25 5.89 -8.44
N GLU A 96 -12.97 6.06 -7.33
CA GLU A 96 -14.40 6.43 -7.31
C GLU A 96 -14.58 7.90 -6.91
N GLU A 97 -13.80 8.39 -5.92
CA GLU A 97 -13.90 9.75 -5.42
C GLU A 97 -12.53 10.35 -5.14
N ILE A 98 -12.38 11.63 -5.48
CA ILE A 98 -11.25 12.45 -5.04
C ILE A 98 -11.81 13.72 -4.41
N ASN A 99 -11.59 13.90 -3.12
CA ASN A 99 -11.97 15.08 -2.38
C ASN A 99 -10.71 15.77 -1.86
N GLN A 100 -10.61 17.08 -2.05
CA GLN A 100 -9.49 17.87 -1.55
C GLN A 100 -9.88 18.63 -0.29
N TYR A 101 -9.08 18.48 0.75
CA TYR A 101 -9.17 19.22 2.00
C TYR A 101 -7.82 19.87 2.25
N ASP A 102 -7.75 21.18 2.03
CA ASP A 102 -6.51 21.96 2.13
C ASP A 102 -5.39 21.34 1.28
N GLN A 103 -4.30 20.86 1.88
CA GLN A 103 -3.15 20.26 1.21
C GLN A 103 -3.23 18.73 1.10
N THR A 104 -4.38 18.14 1.39
CA THR A 104 -4.60 16.69 1.42
C THR A 104 -5.69 16.28 0.43
N LEU A 105 -5.42 15.23 -0.34
CA LEU A 105 -6.43 14.51 -1.11
C LEU A 105 -6.90 13.31 -0.28
N ARG A 106 -8.20 13.21 -0.08
CA ARG A 106 -8.87 11.98 0.31
C ARG A 106 -9.33 11.28 -0.96
N ILE A 107 -8.86 10.08 -1.18
CA ILE A 107 -9.18 9.27 -2.37
C ILE A 107 -9.87 8.00 -1.93
N VAL A 108 -11.06 7.75 -2.44
CA VAL A 108 -11.79 6.48 -2.27
C VAL A 108 -11.70 5.72 -3.57
N ALA A 109 -11.39 4.43 -3.48
CA ALA A 109 -11.24 3.58 -4.65
C ALA A 109 -11.81 2.18 -4.43
N GLU A 110 -12.36 1.61 -5.49
CA GLU A 110 -12.73 0.21 -5.56
C GLU A 110 -11.48 -0.66 -5.77
N ILE A 111 -11.34 -1.73 -4.98
CA ILE A 111 -10.35 -2.77 -5.19
C ILE A 111 -10.91 -3.71 -6.24
N VAL A 112 -10.38 -3.65 -7.46
CA VAL A 112 -10.83 -4.45 -8.60
C VAL A 112 -10.06 -5.76 -8.75
N ASN A 113 -8.87 -5.84 -8.17
CA ASN A 113 -8.07 -7.06 -8.07
C ASN A 113 -7.12 -7.01 -6.86
N ALA A 114 -6.78 -8.17 -6.34
CA ALA A 114 -5.76 -8.36 -5.32
C ALA A 114 -4.85 -9.52 -5.70
N SER A 115 -3.55 -9.30 -5.67
CA SER A 115 -2.53 -10.31 -5.94
C SER A 115 -1.72 -10.56 -4.68
N VAL A 116 -1.38 -11.82 -4.44
CA VAL A 116 -0.64 -12.29 -3.26
C VAL A 116 0.48 -13.21 -3.73
N ASP A 117 1.69 -13.06 -3.19
CA ASP A 117 2.81 -13.98 -3.44
C ASP A 117 2.52 -15.32 -2.70
N ASP A 118 2.63 -16.43 -3.42
CA ASP A 118 2.43 -17.78 -2.86
C ASP A 118 3.36 -18.07 -1.67
N LYS A 119 4.50 -17.40 -1.59
CA LYS A 119 5.48 -17.57 -0.48
C LYS A 119 4.91 -17.18 0.88
N ILE A 120 3.92 -16.26 0.92
CA ILE A 120 3.31 -15.82 2.17
C ILE A 120 2.04 -16.58 2.54
N LEU A 121 1.69 -17.62 1.77
CA LEU A 121 0.54 -18.46 2.08
C LEU A 121 0.90 -19.60 3.03
N ASP A 122 -0.05 -19.97 3.88
CA ASP A 122 -0.01 -21.19 4.68
C ASP A 122 -0.43 -22.42 3.81
N GLU A 123 -0.40 -23.61 4.41
CA GLU A 123 -0.78 -24.86 3.75
C GLU A 123 -2.26 -24.93 3.31
N ASN A 124 -3.11 -24.05 3.84
CA ASN A 124 -4.52 -23.94 3.51
C ASN A 124 -4.81 -22.83 2.49
N GLY A 125 -3.78 -22.12 2.01
CA GLY A 125 -3.90 -21.00 1.08
C GLY A 125 -4.31 -19.68 1.73
N ASN A 126 -4.23 -19.54 3.06
CA ASN A 126 -4.46 -18.27 3.76
C ASN A 126 -3.16 -17.49 3.88
N ILE A 127 -3.27 -16.15 3.96
CA ILE A 127 -2.13 -15.30 4.23
C ILE A 127 -1.61 -15.57 5.66
N ASP A 128 -0.34 -15.96 5.74
CA ASP A 128 0.38 -16.16 7.00
C ASP A 128 1.06 -14.83 7.39
N PRO A 129 0.64 -14.18 8.49
CA PRO A 129 1.22 -12.89 8.90
C PRO A 129 2.70 -12.98 9.29
N GLU A 130 3.16 -14.15 9.74
CA GLU A 130 4.59 -14.36 10.09
C GLU A 130 5.46 -14.45 8.83
N LYS A 131 4.93 -15.07 7.75
CA LYS A 131 5.62 -15.11 6.45
C LYS A 131 5.53 -13.76 5.73
N LEU A 132 4.42 -13.05 5.86
CA LEU A 132 4.23 -11.73 5.27
C LEU A 132 5.22 -10.71 5.83
N ASN A 133 5.55 -10.77 7.12
CA ASN A 133 6.47 -9.84 7.78
C ASN A 133 6.16 -8.36 7.49
N ALA A 134 4.87 -8.01 7.38
CA ALA A 134 4.45 -6.65 7.07
C ALA A 134 5.02 -5.64 8.06
N ILE A 135 5.33 -4.44 7.57
CA ILE A 135 5.76 -3.33 8.40
C ILE A 135 4.64 -2.31 8.56
N SER A 136 4.62 -1.63 9.70
CA SER A 136 3.72 -0.53 10.02
C SER A 136 4.52 0.69 10.43
N TYR A 137 4.10 1.87 9.96
CA TYR A 137 4.70 3.14 10.36
C TYR A 137 4.14 3.61 11.70
N ASP A 138 5.05 3.94 12.64
CA ASP A 138 4.74 4.63 13.89
C ASP A 138 4.90 6.14 13.71
N PRO A 139 3.81 6.93 13.65
CA PRO A 139 3.88 8.36 13.44
C PRO A 139 4.38 9.15 14.65
N CYS A 140 4.44 8.52 15.84
CA CYS A 140 4.88 9.21 17.06
C CYS A 140 6.40 9.30 17.13
N ASN A 141 7.09 8.23 16.76
CA ASN A 141 8.55 8.13 16.87
C ASN A 141 9.26 8.03 15.52
N HIS A 142 8.50 7.98 14.43
CA HIS A 142 9.01 7.80 13.07
C HIS A 142 9.80 6.48 12.89
N TYR A 143 9.27 5.40 13.46
CA TYR A 143 9.82 4.05 13.30
C TYR A 143 8.97 3.21 12.35
N TYR A 144 9.58 2.16 11.82
CA TYR A 144 8.86 1.05 11.21
C TYR A 144 8.82 -0.11 12.20
N LEU A 145 7.62 -0.65 12.43
CA LEU A 145 7.37 -1.76 13.33
C LEU A 145 6.94 -2.98 12.52
N LYS A 146 7.45 -4.16 12.88
CA LYS A 146 7.08 -5.42 12.24
C LYS A 146 5.79 -5.96 12.82
N LEU A 147 4.86 -6.35 11.95
CA LEU A 147 3.61 -7.01 12.28
C LEU A 147 3.74 -8.51 11.93
N ALA A 148 4.05 -9.37 12.90
CA ALA A 148 4.35 -10.77 12.61
C ALA A 148 3.65 -11.77 13.54
N GLN A 149 3.45 -11.46 14.82
CA GLN A 149 2.98 -12.43 15.79
C GLN A 149 1.47 -12.39 15.99
N LYS A 150 0.80 -13.55 15.87
CA LYS A 150 -0.61 -13.70 16.26
C LYS A 150 -0.70 -13.63 17.79
N VAL A 151 -1.49 -12.71 18.33
CA VAL A 151 -1.68 -12.49 19.78
C VAL A 151 -3.07 -12.86 20.28
N GLY A 152 -4.02 -13.17 19.38
CA GLY A 152 -5.37 -13.53 19.77
C GLY A 152 -6.26 -13.83 18.56
N THR A 153 -7.52 -14.18 18.84
CA THR A 153 -8.53 -14.48 17.83
C THR A 153 -9.67 -13.46 17.89
N ALA A 154 -9.80 -12.67 16.83
CA ALA A 154 -10.88 -11.69 16.73
C ALA A 154 -12.26 -12.36 16.80
N PHE A 155 -13.23 -11.65 17.37
CA PHE A 155 -14.62 -12.11 17.60
C PHE A 155 -14.76 -13.32 18.52
N SER A 156 -13.68 -13.80 19.11
CA SER A 156 -13.64 -14.96 20.00
C SER A 156 -13.17 -14.62 21.41
N ASP A 157 -11.99 -14.02 21.53
CA ASP A 157 -11.34 -13.83 22.83
C ASP A 157 -12.13 -12.93 23.79
N GLY A 158 -12.90 -11.97 23.26
CA GLY A 158 -13.80 -11.12 24.07
C GLY A 158 -15.00 -11.87 24.68
N ASN A 159 -15.31 -13.10 24.28
CA ASN A 159 -16.45 -13.84 24.82
C ASN A 159 -16.29 -14.20 26.30
N GLN A 160 -15.04 -14.24 26.80
CA GLN A 160 -14.76 -14.47 28.23
C GLN A 160 -15.28 -13.32 29.14
N LEU A 161 -15.66 -12.17 28.57
CA LEU A 161 -16.19 -11.02 29.30
C LEU A 161 -17.72 -10.95 29.27
N LYS A 162 -18.39 -11.88 28.62
CA LYS A 162 -19.85 -12.04 28.59
C LYS A 162 -20.29 -12.86 29.78
#